data_961ef48749d99abbd835b5ecb761c81c
#
_entry.id   961ef48749d99abbd835b5ecb761c81c
#
_cell.length_a   1.000
_cell.length_b   1.000
_cell.length_c   1.000
_cell.angle_alpha   90.00
_cell.angle_beta   90.00
_cell.angle_gamma   90.00
#
_symmetry.space_group_name_H-M   'P 1'
#
loop_
_entity.id
_entity.type
_entity.pdbx_description
1 polymer ?
#
loop_
_entity_poly.entity_id
_entity_poly.type
_entity_poly.pdbx_seq_one_letter_code
_entity_poly.pdbx_strand_id
1 'polypeptide(L)'
;GPSMVFTNVFNPRSHVNRKHEFRPTLVKRGASIGANATIICGVTLGIYCFIGAGSVVTKDVPDYGLCYGNPARLHGWMCQCGAQLRRLKENRYFCPVCADQYSMIEDRLIPCGKDA
;
A
#
# COMPACT_ATOMS: atom_id res chain seq x y z
N GLY A 1 5.15 -10.58 -3.71
CA GLY A 1 6.46 -11.25 -3.73
C GLY A 1 6.38 -12.65 -3.17
N PRO A 2 7.45 -13.41 -3.29
CA PRO A 2 7.45 -14.80 -2.80
C PRO A 2 7.27 -14.86 -1.29
N SER A 3 6.59 -15.92 -0.83
CA SER A 3 6.33 -16.17 0.59
C SER A 3 5.53 -15.10 1.31
N MET A 4 4.85 -14.23 0.57
CA MET A 4 3.92 -13.29 1.19
C MET A 4 2.64 -14.03 1.59
N VAL A 5 1.97 -13.55 2.63
CA VAL A 5 0.82 -14.23 3.23
C VAL A 5 -0.32 -13.24 3.45
N PHE A 6 -1.53 -13.64 3.08
CA PHE A 6 -2.76 -12.97 3.51
C PHE A 6 -3.39 -13.80 4.61
N THR A 7 -3.71 -13.19 5.76
CA THR A 7 -4.50 -13.91 6.76
C THR A 7 -5.97 -13.90 6.35
N ASN A 8 -6.72 -14.88 6.81
CA ASN A 8 -8.12 -15.02 6.40
C ASN A 8 -9.12 -14.87 7.56
N VAL A 9 -8.64 -14.79 8.80
CA VAL A 9 -9.51 -14.69 9.97
C VAL A 9 -9.00 -13.55 10.85
N PHE A 10 -9.87 -12.62 11.20
CA PHE A 10 -9.51 -11.46 12.00
C PHE A 10 -9.11 -11.82 13.43
N ASN A 11 -9.77 -12.80 14.04
CA ASN A 11 -9.51 -13.22 15.42
C ASN A 11 -9.48 -14.75 15.50
N PRO A 12 -8.36 -15.38 15.06
CA PRO A 12 -8.28 -16.83 14.99
C PRO A 12 -8.13 -17.48 16.36
N ARG A 13 -8.99 -18.47 16.64
CA ARG A 13 -8.87 -19.39 17.77
C ARG A 13 -9.23 -20.78 17.28
N SER A 14 -8.33 -21.74 17.48
CA SER A 14 -8.48 -23.07 16.87
C SER A 14 -9.71 -23.84 17.36
N HIS A 15 -10.20 -23.57 18.56
CA HIS A 15 -11.38 -24.26 19.13
C HIS A 15 -12.69 -23.54 18.88
N VAL A 16 -12.69 -22.42 18.17
CA VAL A 16 -13.89 -21.63 17.89
C VAL A 16 -14.01 -21.43 16.38
N ASN A 17 -15.22 -21.68 15.86
CA ASN A 17 -15.48 -21.40 14.45
C ASN A 17 -15.62 -19.90 14.25
N ARG A 18 -14.65 -19.31 13.54
CA ARG A 18 -14.59 -17.89 13.23
C ARG A 18 -14.92 -17.58 11.78
N LYS A 19 -15.56 -18.49 11.08
CA LYS A 19 -15.86 -18.32 9.65
C LYS A 19 -16.60 -17.02 9.37
N HIS A 20 -17.51 -16.60 10.25
CA HIS A 20 -18.24 -15.33 10.12
C HIS A 20 -17.37 -14.08 10.31
N GLU A 21 -16.16 -14.23 10.83
CA GLU A 21 -15.20 -13.13 11.00
C GLU A 21 -14.26 -12.98 9.82
N PHE A 22 -14.44 -13.76 8.77
CA PHE A 22 -13.64 -13.59 7.56
C PHE A 22 -13.91 -12.20 6.99
N ARG A 23 -12.82 -11.46 6.74
CA ARG A 23 -12.89 -10.12 6.18
C ARG A 23 -12.09 -10.12 4.88
N PRO A 24 -12.70 -9.73 3.77
CA PRO A 24 -11.99 -9.72 2.50
C PRO A 24 -10.87 -8.70 2.51
N THR A 25 -9.76 -9.05 1.87
CA THR A 25 -8.67 -8.12 1.60
C THR A 25 -8.80 -7.64 0.17
N LEU A 26 -8.77 -6.35 -0.02
CA LEU A 26 -8.84 -5.75 -1.36
C LEU A 26 -7.45 -5.29 -1.77
N VAL A 27 -6.95 -5.84 -2.87
CA VAL A 27 -5.68 -5.41 -3.46
C VAL A 27 -6.00 -4.71 -4.77
N LYS A 28 -5.76 -3.41 -4.82
CA LYS A 28 -6.07 -2.63 -6.01
C LYS A 28 -4.95 -2.77 -7.04
N ARG A 29 -5.24 -2.33 -8.28
CA ARG A 29 -4.31 -2.51 -9.40
C ARG A 29 -2.94 -1.88 -9.12
N GLY A 30 -1.90 -2.52 -9.61
CA GLY A 30 -0.54 -2.00 -9.53
C GLY A 30 0.11 -2.08 -8.16
N ALA A 31 -0.59 -2.57 -7.13
CA ALA A 31 0.01 -2.74 -5.81
C ALA A 31 1.15 -3.76 -5.88
N SER A 32 2.27 -3.46 -5.22
CA SER A 32 3.42 -4.33 -5.11
C SER A 32 3.59 -4.78 -3.67
N ILE A 33 3.75 -6.08 -3.46
CA ILE A 33 3.90 -6.66 -2.13
C ILE A 33 5.24 -7.39 -2.06
N GLY A 34 6.12 -6.92 -1.19
CA GLY A 34 7.46 -7.50 -1.02
C GLY A 34 7.42 -8.92 -0.48
N ALA A 35 8.56 -9.61 -0.66
CA ALA A 35 8.71 -10.99 -0.18
C ALA A 35 8.50 -11.07 1.33
N ASN A 36 7.87 -12.16 1.77
CA ASN A 36 7.64 -12.45 3.21
C ASN A 36 6.79 -11.41 3.93
N ALA A 37 6.06 -10.57 3.21
CA ALA A 37 5.12 -9.65 3.85
C ALA A 37 3.88 -10.43 4.31
N THR A 38 3.28 -9.97 5.41
CA THR A 38 2.02 -10.50 5.94
C THR A 38 0.96 -9.41 5.90
N ILE A 39 -0.17 -9.72 5.29
CA ILE A 39 -1.29 -8.78 5.14
C ILE A 39 -2.45 -9.29 5.99
N ILE A 40 -2.82 -8.52 7.01
CA ILE A 40 -3.95 -8.86 7.86
C ILE A 40 -5.24 -8.71 7.06
N CYS A 41 -6.16 -9.66 7.22
CA CYS A 41 -7.42 -9.64 6.49
C CYS A 41 -8.22 -8.36 6.77
N GLY A 42 -9.00 -7.93 5.79
CA GLY A 42 -9.87 -6.77 5.92
C GLY A 42 -9.24 -5.44 5.54
N VAL A 43 -7.93 -5.40 5.25
CA VAL A 43 -7.29 -4.16 4.80
C VAL A 43 -7.45 -3.97 3.29
N THR A 44 -7.38 -2.72 2.87
CA THR A 44 -7.32 -2.34 1.46
C THR A 44 -5.91 -1.86 1.14
N LEU A 45 -5.31 -2.45 0.12
CA LEU A 45 -4.04 -1.98 -0.43
C LEU A 45 -4.35 -1.09 -1.63
N GLY A 46 -3.97 0.19 -1.54
CA GLY A 46 -4.31 1.20 -2.54
C GLY A 46 -3.63 0.98 -3.89
N ILE A 47 -4.11 1.71 -4.91
CA ILE A 47 -3.53 1.59 -6.25
C ILE A 47 -2.06 2.00 -6.23
N TYR A 48 -1.23 1.20 -6.91
CA TYR A 48 0.22 1.43 -7.02
C TYR A 48 0.94 1.61 -5.68
N CYS A 49 0.37 1.13 -4.57
CA CYS A 49 1.09 1.14 -3.30
C CYS A 49 2.25 0.13 -3.33
N PHE A 50 3.17 0.30 -2.42
CA PHE A 50 4.34 -0.57 -2.31
C PHE A 50 4.50 -1.00 -0.86
N ILE A 51 4.48 -2.32 -0.64
CA ILE A 51 4.70 -2.91 0.68
C ILE A 51 6.10 -3.50 0.69
N GLY A 52 6.94 -3.03 1.60
CA GLY A 52 8.32 -3.52 1.72
C GLY A 52 8.38 -4.97 2.18
N ALA A 53 9.47 -5.65 1.84
CA ALA A 53 9.68 -7.05 2.22
C ALA A 53 9.64 -7.22 3.74
N GLY A 54 9.07 -8.34 4.20
CA GLY A 54 9.03 -8.68 5.62
C GLY A 54 8.08 -7.83 6.47
N SER A 55 7.28 -6.98 5.85
CA SER A 55 6.37 -6.08 6.57
C SER A 55 5.13 -6.83 7.06
N VAL A 56 4.52 -6.28 8.12
CA VAL A 56 3.23 -6.77 8.63
C VAL A 56 2.21 -5.63 8.51
N VAL A 57 1.32 -5.74 7.54
CA VAL A 57 0.33 -4.71 7.23
C VAL A 57 -0.94 -4.95 8.04
N THR A 58 -1.25 -4.01 8.93
CA THR A 58 -2.39 -4.12 9.87
C THR A 58 -3.48 -3.08 9.59
N LYS A 59 -3.23 -2.12 8.71
CA LYS A 59 -4.17 -1.05 8.36
C LYS A 59 -4.18 -0.84 6.86
N ASP A 60 -5.20 -0.17 6.37
CA ASP A 60 -5.28 0.22 4.96
C ASP A 60 -4.04 1.00 4.54
N VAL A 61 -3.63 0.78 3.30
CA VAL A 61 -2.51 1.49 2.69
C VAL A 61 -3.06 2.42 1.62
N PRO A 62 -2.72 3.72 1.68
CA PRO A 62 -3.25 4.66 0.71
C PRO A 62 -2.70 4.42 -0.69
N ASP A 63 -3.40 4.95 -1.69
CA ASP A 63 -2.92 4.92 -3.07
C ASP A 63 -1.52 5.54 -3.14
N TYR A 64 -0.63 4.88 -3.87
CA TYR A 64 0.78 5.27 -4.02
C TYR A 64 1.58 5.27 -2.72
N GLY A 65 1.04 4.73 -1.63
CA GLY A 65 1.76 4.70 -0.36
C GLY A 65 2.92 3.72 -0.35
N LEU A 66 4.04 4.14 0.20
CA LEU A 66 5.18 3.27 0.49
C LEU A 66 5.13 2.93 1.98
N CYS A 67 4.82 1.68 2.29
CA CYS A 67 4.69 1.21 3.66
C CYS A 67 5.64 0.06 3.92
N TYR A 68 6.24 0.05 5.10
CA TYR A 68 7.05 -1.08 5.54
C TYR A 68 7.20 -1.08 7.06
N GLY A 69 7.70 -2.19 7.58
CA GLY A 69 7.92 -2.39 9.01
C GLY A 69 6.92 -3.34 9.64
N ASN A 70 7.03 -3.55 10.94
CA ASN A 70 6.14 -4.38 11.74
C ASN A 70 5.76 -3.65 13.04
N PRO A 71 4.54 -3.08 13.16
CA PRO A 71 3.55 -2.96 12.09
C PRO A 71 4.01 -2.00 11.00
N ALA A 72 3.55 -2.23 9.78
CA ALA A 72 3.90 -1.37 8.66
C ALA A 72 3.38 0.05 8.85
N ARG A 73 4.20 1.03 8.47
CA ARG A 73 3.87 2.45 8.55
C ARG A 73 4.13 3.11 7.20
N LEU A 74 3.45 4.21 6.94
CA LEU A 74 3.67 5.02 5.75
C LEU A 74 4.99 5.78 5.89
N HIS A 75 5.90 5.58 4.93
CA HIS A 75 7.22 6.22 4.92
C HIS A 75 7.43 7.14 3.74
N GLY A 76 6.58 7.08 2.74
CA GLY A 76 6.72 7.90 1.55
C GLY A 76 5.71 7.52 0.50
N TRP A 77 6.00 7.88 -0.73
CA TRP A 77 5.07 7.72 -1.85
C TRP A 77 5.82 7.15 -3.05
N MET A 78 5.08 6.36 -3.84
CA MET A 78 5.64 5.69 -5.02
C MET A 78 4.99 6.20 -6.27
N CYS A 79 5.79 6.36 -7.32
CA CYS A 79 5.27 6.63 -8.64
C CYS A 79 4.68 5.36 -9.25
N GLN A 80 3.74 5.52 -10.15
CA GLN A 80 3.20 4.42 -10.93
C GLN A 80 4.31 3.65 -11.66
N CYS A 81 5.40 4.31 -12.03
CA CYS A 81 6.53 3.65 -12.70
C CYS A 81 7.36 2.75 -11.77
N GLY A 82 7.13 2.82 -10.46
CA GLY A 82 7.85 2.00 -9.48
C GLY A 82 9.00 2.70 -8.78
N ALA A 83 9.27 3.96 -9.09
CA ALA A 83 10.28 4.74 -8.39
C ALA A 83 9.67 5.49 -7.21
N GLN A 84 10.47 5.77 -6.20
CA GLN A 84 10.01 6.57 -5.07
C GLN A 84 9.90 8.04 -5.47
N LEU A 85 8.79 8.66 -5.11
CA LEU A 85 8.55 10.07 -5.35
C LEU A 85 9.39 10.93 -4.41
N ARG A 86 9.72 12.13 -4.86
CA ARG A 86 10.35 13.17 -4.06
C ARG A 86 9.42 14.35 -3.91
N ARG A 87 9.50 15.02 -2.78
CA ARG A 87 8.72 16.22 -2.53
C ARG A 87 9.28 17.37 -3.35
N LEU A 88 8.45 18.00 -4.17
CA LEU A 88 8.81 19.18 -4.95
C LEU A 88 8.57 20.45 -4.16
N LYS A 89 7.40 20.54 -3.54
CA LYS A 89 6.96 21.63 -2.67
C LYS A 89 5.80 21.12 -1.84
N GLU A 90 5.27 21.93 -0.95
CA GLU A 90 4.09 21.54 -0.19
C GLU A 90 2.98 21.04 -1.11
N ASN A 91 2.44 19.86 -0.81
CA ASN A 91 1.36 19.22 -1.55
C ASN A 91 1.70 18.87 -3.02
N ARG A 92 2.97 18.87 -3.40
CA ARG A 92 3.38 18.48 -4.75
C ARG A 92 4.60 17.57 -4.69
N TYR A 93 4.53 16.46 -5.42
CA TYR A 93 5.58 15.45 -5.52
C TYR A 93 5.95 15.22 -6.98
N PHE A 94 7.14 14.72 -7.23
CA PHE A 94 7.59 14.40 -8.57
C PHE A 94 8.38 13.09 -8.58
N CYS A 95 8.38 12.42 -9.71
CA CYS A 95 9.20 11.24 -9.93
C CYS A 95 10.53 11.62 -10.56
N PRO A 96 11.67 11.30 -9.91
CA PRO A 96 12.97 11.62 -10.49
C PRO A 96 13.34 10.77 -11.69
N VAL A 97 12.59 9.70 -11.97
CA VAL A 97 12.85 8.78 -13.07
C VAL A 97 12.04 9.13 -14.30
N CYS A 98 10.72 9.28 -14.18
CA CYS A 98 9.85 9.53 -15.33
C CYS A 98 9.29 10.95 -15.40
N ALA A 99 9.59 11.79 -14.41
CA ALA A 99 9.17 13.19 -14.31
C ALA A 99 7.67 13.42 -14.09
N ASP A 100 6.88 12.38 -13.93
CA ASP A 100 5.46 12.54 -13.58
C ASP A 100 5.33 13.26 -12.24
N GLN A 101 4.28 14.07 -12.12
CA GLN A 101 3.99 14.81 -10.91
C GLN A 101 2.67 14.35 -10.27
N TYR A 102 2.59 14.55 -8.96
CA TYR A 102 1.44 14.20 -8.15
C TYR A 102 1.12 15.33 -7.20
N SER A 103 -0.15 15.52 -6.90
CA SER A 103 -0.61 16.50 -5.93
C SER A 103 -1.25 15.81 -4.74
N MET A 104 -0.97 16.32 -3.54
CA MET A 104 -1.68 15.91 -2.33
C MET A 104 -2.91 16.77 -2.19
N ILE A 105 -4.09 16.15 -2.27
CA ILE A 105 -5.38 16.83 -2.20
C ILE A 105 -6.21 16.08 -1.15
N GLU A 106 -6.57 16.76 -0.07
CA GLU A 106 -7.38 16.18 1.02
C GLU A 106 -6.81 14.83 1.49
N ASP A 107 -5.53 14.81 1.81
CA ASP A 107 -4.79 13.64 2.28
C ASP A 107 -4.72 12.48 1.28
N ARG A 108 -5.01 12.73 0.00
CA ARG A 108 -4.90 11.74 -1.06
C ARG A 108 -3.92 12.21 -2.12
N LEU A 109 -3.03 11.31 -2.52
CA LEU A 109 -2.10 11.60 -3.60
C LEU A 109 -2.77 11.32 -4.94
N ILE A 110 -2.80 12.32 -5.80
CA ILE A 110 -3.48 12.27 -7.10
C ILE A 110 -2.48 12.58 -8.21
N PRO A 111 -2.38 11.74 -9.26
CA PRO A 111 -1.53 12.06 -10.39
C PRO A 111 -1.96 13.37 -11.04
N CYS A 112 -1.02 14.24 -11.35
CA CYS A 112 -1.30 15.41 -12.16
C CYS A 112 -1.57 14.93 -13.58
N GLY A 113 -2.64 15.43 -14.19
CA GLY A 113 -2.92 15.12 -15.57
C GLY A 113 -1.75 15.54 -16.45
N LYS A 114 -1.47 14.74 -17.50
CA LYS A 114 -0.57 15.18 -18.53
C LYS A 114 -1.35 16.14 -19.42
N ASP A 115 -0.77 17.30 -19.67
CA ASP A 115 -1.35 18.23 -20.62
C ASP A 115 -1.43 17.56 -21.99
N ALA A 116 -2.61 17.62 -22.57
CA ALA A 116 -2.83 17.05 -23.89
C ALA A 116 -2.03 17.80 -24.95
#